data_c9e1c02f2bae4f7b90c49323241a3367
#
_entry.id   c9e1c02f2bae4f7b90c49323241a3367
#
_cell.length_a   1.000
_cell.length_b   1.000
_cell.length_c   1.000
_cell.angle_alpha   90.00
_cell.angle_beta   90.00
_cell.angle_gamma   90.00
#
_symmetry.space_group_name_H-M   'P 1'
#
loop_
_entity.id
_entity.type
_entity.pdbx_description
1 polymer ?
#
loop_
_entity_poly.entity_id
_entity_poly.type
_entity_poly.pdbx_seq_one_letter_code
_entity_poly.pdbx_strand_id
1 'polypeptide(L)'
;HSLRGAGFQLAFGDVEVRKTFIDHDTDRWRALNAPYQPLWDQLLTRGDSIIILTHKNREAVVNLCHHYGLMILPKQVYSGDTGASKIENLLSIQMNLGREEFTFVDDNVENLKELNAHFNHENPVIRLLLATWGYIGPDDKAEAGRNGFSVVSQTEVIEMLVESP
;
A
#
# COMPACT_ATOMS: atom_id res chain seq x y z
N HIS A 1 20.01 2.86 -5.34
CA HIS A 1 18.87 3.51 -4.68
C HIS A 1 17.99 2.46 -4.03
N SER A 2 18.00 2.43 -2.73
CA SER A 2 17.28 1.46 -1.90
C SER A 2 15.77 1.75 -1.93
N LEU A 3 14.95 0.82 -2.45
CA LEU A 3 13.50 0.78 -2.24
C LEU A 3 13.22 0.34 -0.78
N ARG A 4 13.62 1.13 0.19
CA ARG A 4 13.22 0.89 1.56
C ARG A 4 11.93 1.68 1.80
N GLY A 5 10.80 1.01 1.76
CA GLY A 5 9.47 1.51 2.02
C GLY A 5 8.56 1.47 0.80
N ALA A 6 8.19 0.28 0.32
CA ALA A 6 7.00 0.12 -0.51
C ALA A 6 5.79 0.07 0.42
N GLY A 7 5.01 1.15 0.45
CA GLY A 7 3.69 1.12 1.10
C GLY A 7 2.70 0.43 0.18
N PHE A 8 2.10 -0.66 0.62
CA PHE A 8 1.01 -1.31 -0.10
C PHE A 8 -0.33 -0.92 0.50
N GLN A 9 -1.21 -0.36 -0.33
CA GLN A 9 -2.61 -0.20 0.01
C GLN A 9 -3.42 -1.33 -0.61
N LEU A 10 -4.12 -2.06 0.25
CA LEU A 10 -5.22 -2.92 -0.15
C LEU A 10 -6.52 -2.12 0.06
N ALA A 11 -7.14 -1.62 -1.02
CA ALA A 11 -8.37 -0.86 -0.96
C ALA A 11 -9.59 -1.78 -0.72
N PHE A 12 -10.43 -1.45 0.26
CA PHE A 12 -11.65 -2.21 0.56
C PHE A 12 -12.75 -1.31 1.16
N GLY A 13 -14.01 -1.56 0.80
CA GLY A 13 -15.23 -0.86 1.20
C GLY A 13 -15.50 -0.70 2.71
N ASP A 14 -16.68 -0.25 3.09
CA ASP A 14 -17.16 0.25 4.39
C ASP A 14 -16.71 -0.51 5.67
N VAL A 15 -16.29 0.23 6.71
CA VAL A 15 -15.64 -0.26 7.94
C VAL A 15 -16.57 -1.07 8.85
N GLU A 16 -17.84 -0.69 9.01
CA GLU A 16 -18.77 -1.36 9.94
C GLU A 16 -19.26 -2.72 9.40
N VAL A 17 -19.62 -2.78 8.12
CA VAL A 17 -20.03 -4.03 7.46
C VAL A 17 -18.90 -5.06 7.50
N ARG A 18 -17.65 -4.63 7.45
CA ARG A 18 -16.48 -5.50 7.51
C ARG A 18 -16.22 -6.07 8.88
N LYS A 19 -16.33 -5.26 9.94
CA LYS A 19 -16.12 -5.74 11.31
C LYS A 19 -17.10 -6.85 11.64
N THR A 20 -18.38 -6.66 11.30
CA THR A 20 -19.43 -7.67 11.48
C THR A 20 -19.13 -8.94 10.66
N PHE A 21 -18.66 -8.81 9.43
CA PHE A 21 -18.32 -9.94 8.56
C PHE A 21 -17.07 -10.70 9.05
N ILE A 22 -16.05 -10.00 9.53
CA ILE A 22 -14.84 -10.60 10.12
C ILE A 22 -15.21 -11.39 11.37
N ASP A 23 -16.06 -10.85 12.23
CA ASP A 23 -16.47 -11.47 13.50
C ASP A 23 -17.35 -12.71 13.28
N HIS A 24 -18.13 -12.77 12.18
CA HIS A 24 -19.05 -13.88 11.91
C HIS A 24 -18.46 -14.99 11.02
N ASP A 25 -17.54 -14.68 10.10
CA ASP A 25 -16.91 -15.65 9.20
C ASP A 25 -15.48 -15.23 8.83
N THR A 26 -14.57 -15.39 9.78
CA THR A 26 -13.16 -15.02 9.62
C THR A 26 -12.48 -15.73 8.44
N ASP A 27 -12.77 -17.01 8.24
CA ASP A 27 -12.11 -17.79 7.18
C ASP A 27 -12.56 -17.34 5.79
N ARG A 28 -13.86 -17.06 5.62
CA ARG A 28 -14.39 -16.49 4.37
C ARG A 28 -13.83 -15.10 4.12
N TRP A 29 -13.74 -14.27 5.15
CA TRP A 29 -13.13 -12.93 5.03
C TRP A 29 -11.67 -13.02 4.61
N ARG A 30 -10.90 -13.93 5.19
CA ARG A 30 -9.51 -14.17 4.81
C ARG A 30 -9.40 -14.61 3.35
N ALA A 31 -10.22 -15.57 2.93
CA ALA A 31 -10.23 -16.04 1.54
C ALA A 31 -10.55 -14.93 0.53
N LEU A 32 -11.50 -14.04 0.84
CA LEU A 32 -11.84 -12.89 0.01
C LEU A 32 -10.74 -11.80 -0.04
N ASN A 33 -9.79 -11.86 0.90
CA ASN A 33 -8.65 -10.94 0.98
C ASN A 33 -7.33 -11.66 0.72
N ALA A 34 -7.35 -12.74 -0.03
CA ALA A 34 -6.14 -13.46 -0.41
C ALA A 34 -5.17 -12.55 -1.17
N PRO A 35 -3.88 -12.61 -0.86
CA PRO A 35 -2.87 -11.78 -1.52
C PRO A 35 -2.63 -12.19 -2.97
N TYR A 36 -2.10 -11.26 -3.76
CA TYR A 36 -1.58 -11.53 -5.09
C TYR A 36 -0.27 -12.33 -4.96
N GLN A 37 -0.34 -13.63 -5.23
CA GLN A 37 0.67 -14.60 -4.82
C GLN A 37 2.10 -14.33 -5.29
N PRO A 38 2.38 -14.01 -6.58
CA PRO A 38 3.76 -13.77 -7.00
C PRO A 38 4.41 -12.58 -6.30
N LEU A 39 3.65 -11.51 -6.08
CA LEU A 39 4.12 -10.33 -5.36
C LEU A 39 4.27 -10.63 -3.86
N TRP A 40 3.32 -11.35 -3.28
CA TRP A 40 3.34 -11.72 -1.88
C TRP A 40 4.57 -12.53 -1.51
N ASP A 41 4.95 -13.49 -2.34
CA ASP A 41 6.14 -14.33 -2.12
C ASP A 41 7.42 -13.48 -2.01
N GLN A 42 7.52 -12.40 -2.78
CA GLN A 42 8.63 -11.44 -2.66
C GLN A 42 8.55 -10.63 -1.35
N LEU A 43 7.36 -10.23 -0.94
CA LEU A 43 7.15 -9.48 0.29
C LEU A 43 7.49 -10.32 1.53
N LEU A 44 7.26 -11.63 1.52
CA LEU A 44 7.61 -12.54 2.62
C LEU A 44 9.11 -12.51 2.94
N THR A 45 9.96 -12.23 1.96
CA THR A 45 11.41 -12.14 2.15
C THR A 45 11.87 -10.79 2.70
N ARG A 46 10.97 -9.81 2.85
CA ARG A 46 11.30 -8.41 3.14
C ARG A 46 10.46 -7.79 4.26
N GLY A 47 9.93 -8.61 5.15
CA GLY A 47 9.01 -8.19 6.20
C GLY A 47 9.43 -6.94 6.98
N ASP A 48 10.73 -6.82 7.32
CA ASP A 48 11.25 -5.69 8.10
C ASP A 48 11.27 -4.35 7.34
N SER A 49 11.25 -4.38 6.02
CA SER A 49 11.28 -3.18 5.16
C SER A 49 9.93 -2.79 4.57
N ILE A 50 8.86 -3.54 4.90
CA ILE A 50 7.51 -3.28 4.44
C ILE A 50 6.81 -2.32 5.39
N ILE A 51 6.13 -1.34 4.79
CA ILE A 51 5.16 -0.47 5.48
C ILE A 51 3.84 -0.58 4.75
N ILE A 52 2.77 -0.77 5.49
CA ILE A 52 1.41 -0.83 4.96
C ILE A 52 0.68 0.45 5.33
N LEU A 53 0.17 1.14 4.33
CA LEU A 53 -0.72 2.28 4.47
C LEU A 53 -2.11 1.88 3.98
N THR A 54 -3.11 1.95 4.85
CA THR A 54 -4.44 1.38 4.57
C THR A 54 -5.56 2.17 5.24
N HIS A 55 -6.76 2.10 4.69
CA HIS A 55 -7.99 2.54 5.35
C HIS A 55 -8.61 1.46 6.25
N LYS A 56 -8.09 0.23 6.20
CA LYS A 56 -8.55 -0.86 7.06
C LYS A 56 -8.11 -0.66 8.51
N ASN A 57 -8.80 -1.34 9.41
CA ASN A 57 -8.38 -1.47 10.79
C ASN A 57 -7.00 -2.14 10.88
N ARG A 58 -6.13 -1.59 11.71
CA ARG A 58 -4.74 -2.07 11.90
C ARG A 58 -4.68 -3.53 12.33
N GLU A 59 -5.46 -3.90 13.33
CA GLU A 59 -5.49 -5.26 13.86
C GLU A 59 -5.91 -6.27 12.80
N ALA A 60 -6.95 -5.94 12.01
CA ALA A 60 -7.41 -6.80 10.92
C ALA A 60 -6.32 -7.01 9.87
N VAL A 61 -5.56 -5.96 9.53
CA VAL A 61 -4.45 -6.06 8.55
C VAL A 61 -3.30 -6.88 9.10
N VAL A 62 -2.90 -6.68 10.36
CA VAL A 62 -1.84 -7.48 11.00
C VAL A 62 -2.24 -8.96 11.04
N ASN A 63 -3.48 -9.27 11.44
CA ASN A 63 -3.98 -10.64 11.47
C ASN A 63 -4.01 -11.29 10.09
N LEU A 64 -4.40 -10.52 9.05
CA LEU A 64 -4.41 -11.00 7.68
C LEU A 64 -2.99 -11.30 7.18
N CYS A 65 -2.05 -10.41 7.43
CA CYS A 65 -0.65 -10.60 7.07
C CYS A 65 -0.06 -11.85 7.75
N HIS A 66 -0.27 -12.01 9.04
CA HIS A 66 0.20 -13.18 9.80
C HIS A 66 -0.43 -14.48 9.28
N HIS A 67 -1.73 -14.46 8.94
CA HIS A 67 -2.41 -15.62 8.36
C HIS A 67 -1.76 -16.09 7.05
N TYR A 68 -1.29 -15.16 6.22
CA TYR A 68 -0.61 -15.45 4.96
C TYR A 68 0.93 -15.47 5.08
N GLY A 69 1.46 -15.55 6.29
CA GLY A 69 2.87 -15.80 6.56
C GLY A 69 3.76 -14.55 6.63
N LEU A 70 3.21 -13.35 6.47
CA LEU A 70 3.97 -12.10 6.59
C LEU A 70 3.94 -11.61 8.04
N MET A 71 5.06 -11.80 8.74
CA MET A 71 5.20 -11.45 10.16
C MET A 71 5.57 -9.97 10.31
N ILE A 72 4.59 -9.09 10.19
CA ILE A 72 4.74 -7.64 10.42
C ILE A 72 4.34 -7.26 11.83
N LEU A 73 4.92 -6.16 12.31
CA LEU A 73 4.56 -5.54 13.59
C LEU A 73 3.45 -4.49 13.40
N PRO A 74 2.59 -4.26 14.41
CA PRO A 74 1.57 -3.21 14.33
C PRO A 74 2.11 -1.82 13.96
N LYS A 75 3.33 -1.48 14.37
CA LYS A 75 4.00 -0.22 14.03
C LYS A 75 4.34 -0.05 12.54
N GLN A 76 4.31 -1.13 11.76
CA GLN A 76 4.51 -1.11 10.31
C GLN A 76 3.21 -0.86 9.55
N VAL A 77 2.06 -0.82 10.24
CA VAL A 77 0.75 -0.60 9.65
C VAL A 77 0.22 0.77 10.06
N TYR A 78 0.08 1.64 9.09
CA TYR A 78 -0.51 2.96 9.21
C TYR A 78 -1.93 2.90 8.66
N SER A 79 -2.90 3.06 9.55
CA SER A 79 -4.32 2.82 9.26
C SER A 79 -5.16 4.09 9.42
N GLY A 80 -6.36 4.08 8.85
CA GLY A 80 -7.34 5.16 9.01
C GLY A 80 -8.22 5.04 10.26
N ASP A 81 -8.10 3.97 11.04
CA ASP A 81 -8.92 3.73 12.24
C ASP A 81 -8.57 4.65 13.41
N THR A 82 -7.45 5.35 13.37
CA THR A 82 -7.08 6.42 14.32
C THR A 82 -7.61 7.80 13.91
N GLY A 83 -8.34 7.90 12.79
CA GLY A 83 -8.82 9.18 12.23
C GLY A 83 -7.80 9.94 11.40
N ALA A 84 -6.56 9.45 11.28
CA ALA A 84 -5.53 10.08 10.48
C ALA A 84 -5.80 9.90 8.98
N SER A 85 -5.63 10.96 8.20
CA SER A 85 -5.67 10.93 6.74
C SER A 85 -4.47 10.16 6.17
N LYS A 86 -4.55 9.81 4.88
CA LYS A 86 -3.41 9.19 4.18
C LYS A 86 -2.17 10.09 4.19
N ILE A 87 -2.35 11.39 4.01
CA ILE A 87 -1.27 12.39 4.06
C ILE A 87 -0.63 12.43 5.44
N GLU A 88 -1.43 12.52 6.52
CA GLU A 88 -0.92 12.53 7.89
C GLU A 88 -0.16 11.25 8.23
N ASN A 89 -0.66 10.10 7.81
CA ASN A 89 0.04 8.83 7.97
C ASN A 89 1.36 8.80 7.19
N LEU A 90 1.37 9.32 5.97
CA LEU A 90 2.57 9.36 5.14
C LEU A 90 3.65 10.30 5.71
N LEU A 91 3.24 11.45 6.25
CA LEU A 91 4.13 12.37 6.99
C LEU A 91 4.74 11.66 8.21
N SER A 92 3.94 10.90 8.95
CA SER A 92 4.42 10.11 10.09
C SER A 92 5.43 9.03 9.67
N ILE A 93 5.19 8.36 8.55
CA ILE A 93 6.12 7.38 7.97
C ILE A 93 7.45 8.06 7.63
N GLN A 94 7.40 9.19 6.94
CA GLN A 94 8.58 9.95 6.54
C GLN A 94 9.40 10.39 7.75
N MET A 95 8.76 10.92 8.78
CA MET A 95 9.41 11.30 10.03
C MET A 95 10.04 10.12 10.77
N ASN A 96 9.31 9.01 10.90
CA ASN A 96 9.76 7.83 11.64
C ASN A 96 10.92 7.10 10.93
N LEU A 97 10.97 7.13 9.61
CA LEU A 97 12.04 6.51 8.83
C LEU A 97 13.26 7.42 8.68
N GLY A 98 13.14 8.70 8.98
CA GLY A 98 14.20 9.68 8.74
C GLY A 98 14.61 9.75 7.27
N ARG A 99 13.67 9.55 6.35
CA ARG A 99 13.88 9.49 4.91
C ARG A 99 13.13 10.56 4.19
N GLU A 100 13.79 11.11 3.19
CA GLU A 100 13.21 12.12 2.32
C GLU A 100 12.56 11.50 1.07
N GLU A 101 13.05 10.33 0.61
CA GLU A 101 12.58 9.68 -0.62
C GLU A 101 12.02 8.28 -0.37
N PHE A 102 10.86 7.98 -0.96
CA PHE A 102 10.28 6.64 -0.97
C PHE A 102 9.35 6.40 -2.16
N THR A 103 9.04 5.12 -2.41
CA THR A 103 8.12 4.69 -3.47
C THR A 103 6.78 4.31 -2.85
N PHE A 104 5.70 4.83 -3.42
CA PHE A 104 4.33 4.52 -3.05
C PHE A 104 3.60 3.86 -4.22
N VAL A 105 2.95 2.74 -3.94
CA VAL A 105 2.20 1.94 -4.93
C VAL A 105 0.73 1.90 -4.51
N ASP A 106 -0.17 2.32 -5.38
CA ASP A 106 -1.61 2.32 -5.14
C ASP A 106 -2.35 1.99 -6.45
N ASP A 107 -3.54 1.42 -6.37
CA ASP A 107 -4.43 1.17 -7.50
C ASP A 107 -5.44 2.31 -7.73
N ASN A 108 -5.44 3.32 -6.90
CA ASN A 108 -6.32 4.48 -6.99
C ASN A 108 -5.55 5.73 -7.45
N VAL A 109 -5.80 6.14 -8.70
CA VAL A 109 -5.14 7.31 -9.30
C VAL A 109 -5.42 8.62 -8.55
N GLU A 110 -6.59 8.78 -7.94
CA GLU A 110 -6.92 9.99 -7.17
C GLU A 110 -6.05 10.08 -5.90
N ASN A 111 -5.77 8.97 -5.23
CA ASN A 111 -4.83 8.94 -4.12
C ASN A 111 -3.43 9.39 -4.56
N LEU A 112 -2.96 8.92 -5.73
CA LEU A 112 -1.66 9.33 -6.28
C LEU A 112 -1.63 10.84 -6.60
N LYS A 113 -2.71 11.38 -7.17
CA LYS A 113 -2.83 12.82 -7.46
C LYS A 113 -2.79 13.66 -6.18
N GLU A 114 -3.50 13.25 -5.14
CA GLU A 114 -3.50 13.93 -3.84
C GLU A 114 -2.10 13.94 -3.23
N LEU A 115 -1.42 12.80 -3.21
CA LEU A 115 -0.05 12.70 -2.70
C LEU A 115 0.94 13.51 -3.53
N ASN A 116 0.81 13.50 -4.85
CA ASN A 116 1.65 14.29 -5.74
C ASN A 116 1.51 15.79 -5.47
N ALA A 117 0.29 16.27 -5.34
CA ALA A 117 0.01 17.67 -5.07
C ALA A 117 0.58 18.12 -3.71
N HIS A 118 0.58 17.23 -2.71
CA HIS A 118 1.06 17.57 -1.37
C HIS A 118 2.59 17.45 -1.23
N PHE A 119 3.19 16.39 -1.74
CA PHE A 119 4.58 16.06 -1.49
C PHE A 119 5.55 16.46 -2.61
N ASN A 120 5.10 16.48 -3.85
CA ASN A 120 5.96 16.64 -5.02
C ASN A 120 5.83 17.99 -5.71
N HIS A 121 5.11 18.96 -5.14
CA HIS A 121 4.83 20.24 -5.81
C HIS A 121 6.08 21.12 -6.04
N GLU A 122 7.08 21.04 -5.17
CA GLU A 122 8.34 21.78 -5.33
C GLU A 122 9.46 20.85 -5.83
N ASN A 123 9.67 19.74 -5.12
CA ASN A 123 10.67 18.73 -5.46
C ASN A 123 10.06 17.35 -5.32
N PRO A 124 10.22 16.47 -6.31
CA PRO A 124 9.67 15.12 -6.24
C PRO A 124 10.40 14.29 -5.17
N VAL A 125 9.73 14.02 -4.06
CA VAL A 125 10.23 13.20 -2.94
C VAL A 125 9.57 11.82 -2.87
N ILE A 126 8.40 11.65 -3.51
CA ILE A 126 7.70 10.37 -3.58
C ILE A 126 7.59 9.91 -5.02
N ARG A 127 8.09 8.70 -5.29
CA ARG A 127 7.85 8.02 -6.54
C ARG A 127 6.47 7.34 -6.48
N LEU A 128 5.56 7.78 -7.34
CA LEU A 128 4.18 7.32 -7.37
C LEU A 128 3.96 6.31 -8.50
N LEU A 129 3.48 5.12 -8.15
CA LEU A 129 3.24 4.02 -9.08
C LEU A 129 1.77 3.61 -9.05
N LEU A 130 1.12 3.56 -10.22
CA LEU A 130 -0.21 3.01 -10.38
C LEU A 130 -0.14 1.49 -10.57
N ALA A 131 -0.70 0.74 -9.64
CA ALA A 131 -0.80 -0.72 -9.70
C ALA A 131 -1.91 -1.18 -10.64
N THR A 132 -1.59 -1.90 -11.70
CA THR A 132 -2.57 -2.33 -12.71
C THR A 132 -3.35 -3.59 -12.33
N TRP A 133 -2.93 -4.31 -11.31
CA TRP A 133 -3.59 -5.55 -10.85
C TRP A 133 -4.68 -5.30 -9.81
N GLY A 134 -4.88 -4.06 -9.36
CA GLY A 134 -5.94 -3.67 -8.43
C GLY A 134 -7.22 -3.25 -9.14
N TYR A 135 -8.03 -2.47 -8.44
CA TYR A 135 -9.31 -1.96 -8.96
C TYR A 135 -9.10 -0.65 -9.72
N ILE A 136 -8.65 -0.76 -10.97
CA ILE A 136 -8.47 0.41 -11.85
C ILE A 136 -9.65 0.58 -12.81
N GLY A 137 -10.04 1.83 -13.04
CA GLY A 137 -11.02 2.21 -14.04
C GLY A 137 -10.43 2.27 -15.46
N PRO A 138 -11.30 2.38 -16.48
CA PRO A 138 -10.87 2.38 -17.89
C PRO A 138 -9.94 3.56 -18.25
N ASP A 139 -10.10 4.69 -17.56
CA ASP A 139 -9.34 5.92 -17.84
C ASP A 139 -8.12 6.12 -16.92
N ASP A 140 -7.97 5.32 -15.88
CA ASP A 140 -6.97 5.52 -14.82
C ASP A 140 -5.53 5.46 -15.32
N LYS A 141 -5.23 4.57 -16.29
CA LYS A 141 -3.89 4.49 -16.90
C LYS A 141 -3.54 5.77 -17.67
N ALA A 142 -4.51 6.29 -18.43
CA ALA A 142 -4.33 7.54 -19.18
C ALA A 142 -4.19 8.73 -18.23
N GLU A 143 -4.96 8.75 -17.15
CA GLU A 143 -4.89 9.78 -16.11
C GLU A 143 -3.54 9.74 -15.39
N ALA A 144 -3.07 8.56 -15.02
CA ALA A 144 -1.74 8.38 -14.43
C ALA A 144 -0.63 8.92 -15.35
N GLY A 145 -0.69 8.59 -16.65
CA GLY A 145 0.25 9.09 -17.65
C GLY A 145 0.25 10.61 -17.78
N ARG A 146 -0.94 11.24 -17.78
CA ARG A 146 -1.06 12.71 -17.82
C ARG A 146 -0.44 13.39 -16.59
N ASN A 147 -0.46 12.73 -15.44
CA ASN A 147 0.14 13.23 -14.20
C ASN A 147 1.62 12.82 -14.01
N GLY A 148 2.21 12.10 -14.96
CA GLY A 148 3.60 11.65 -14.88
C GLY A 148 3.84 10.47 -13.95
N PHE A 149 2.80 9.73 -13.55
CA PHE A 149 2.91 8.54 -12.73
C PHE A 149 3.30 7.33 -13.59
N SER A 150 4.15 6.46 -13.05
CA SER A 150 4.47 5.20 -13.70
C SER A 150 3.32 4.20 -13.51
N VAL A 151 2.89 3.58 -14.60
CA VAL A 151 1.89 2.51 -14.60
C VAL A 151 2.64 1.19 -14.59
N VAL A 152 2.44 0.38 -13.54
CA VAL A 152 3.25 -0.82 -13.29
C VAL A 152 2.42 -2.09 -13.16
N SER A 153 2.97 -3.20 -13.65
CA SER A 153 2.48 -4.56 -13.41
C SER A 153 3.08 -5.15 -12.13
N GLN A 154 2.51 -6.25 -11.65
CA GLN A 154 3.12 -7.01 -10.54
C GLN A 154 4.55 -7.42 -10.85
N THR A 155 4.80 -7.91 -12.06
CA THR A 155 6.14 -8.33 -12.51
C THR A 155 7.15 -7.20 -12.40
N GLU A 156 6.80 -6.00 -12.86
CA GLU A 156 7.66 -4.83 -12.77
C GLU A 156 7.96 -4.44 -11.32
N VAL A 157 6.98 -4.51 -10.42
CA VAL A 157 7.20 -4.25 -8.98
C VAL A 157 8.09 -5.33 -8.35
N ILE A 158 7.89 -6.59 -8.71
CA ILE A 158 8.76 -7.69 -8.27
C ILE A 158 10.21 -7.46 -8.71
N GLU A 159 10.43 -7.07 -9.95
CA GLU A 159 11.76 -6.73 -10.48
C GLU A 159 12.41 -5.58 -9.70
N MET A 160 11.64 -4.52 -9.41
CA MET A 160 12.11 -3.40 -8.57
C MET A 160 12.52 -3.87 -7.17
N LEU A 161 11.77 -4.80 -6.56
CA LEU A 161 12.08 -5.35 -5.25
C LEU A 161 13.34 -6.23 -5.26
N VAL A 162 13.53 -7.04 -6.31
CA VAL A 162 14.69 -7.93 -6.47
C VAL A 162 15.97 -7.13 -6.69
N GLU A 163 15.92 -6.05 -7.47
CA GLU A 163 17.07 -5.17 -7.76
C GLU A 163 17.47 -4.29 -6.56
N SER A 164 16.62 -4.20 -5.54
CA SER A 164 16.90 -3.40 -4.34
C SER A 164 17.70 -4.22 -3.34
N PRO A 165 18.86 -3.74 -2.89
CA PRO A 165 19.66 -4.40 -1.86
C PRO A 165 18.97 -4.41 -0.49
#